data_37033ed448cdc7b54f6c9bd80d2b5e31
#
_entry.id   37033ed448cdc7b54f6c9bd80d2b5e31
#
_cell.length_a   1.000
_cell.length_b   1.000
_cell.length_c   1.000
_cell.angle_alpha   90.00
_cell.angle_beta   90.00
_cell.angle_gamma   90.00
#
_symmetry.space_group_name_H-M   'P 1'
#
loop_
_entity.id
_entity.type
_entity.pdbx_description
1 polymer ?
#
loop_
_entity_poly.entity_id
_entity_poly.type
_entity_poly.pdbx_seq_one_letter_code
_entity_poly.pdbx_strand_id
1 'polypeptide(L)'
;TVRHIFPETLFLIGALLAIFFVLDSWYYHRREELLKTDPTPDSRSIGFDGKVNFALLGAVVGLVLLSGFWKSPVVFNIAGTEVGLPGIVRDVGLIVVTFASLWLTPKQVHEDNQFGWGPMQEVAKLFAGIFLTIIPVIAMLKAGVNGPFGAIVAAVTRPDGSPDPAMYFWATGALSSFLDNAPTYLVFFNTAGGDPAVLMTTLAPTLAAISAVAVFMGANTYIGNAPNL
;
A
#
# COMPACT_ATOMS: atom_id res chain seq x y z
N THR A 1 -8.40 -9.61 7.51
CA THR A 1 -8.03 -9.12 6.17
C THR A 1 -6.94 -10.00 5.56
N VAL A 2 -5.75 -10.13 6.18
CA VAL A 2 -4.63 -10.94 5.64
C VAL A 2 -5.07 -12.36 5.26
N ARG A 3 -5.85 -13.04 6.11
CA ARG A 3 -6.31 -14.41 5.86
C ARG A 3 -7.23 -14.53 4.63
N HIS A 4 -7.96 -13.47 4.29
CA HIS A 4 -8.87 -13.48 3.14
C HIS A 4 -8.17 -13.17 1.81
N ILE A 5 -7.06 -12.42 1.85
CA ILE A 5 -6.31 -12.04 0.64
C ILE A 5 -5.11 -12.99 0.40
N PHE A 6 -4.78 -13.83 1.38
CA PHE A 6 -3.62 -14.72 1.30
C PHE A 6 -3.66 -15.69 0.11
N PRO A 7 -4.79 -16.37 -0.19
CA PRO A 7 -4.86 -17.28 -1.33
C PRO A 7 -4.66 -16.56 -2.67
N GLU A 8 -5.26 -15.39 -2.85
CA GLU A 8 -5.13 -14.58 -4.06
C GLU A 8 -3.70 -14.06 -4.23
N THR A 9 -3.07 -13.64 -3.14
CA THR A 9 -1.67 -13.19 -3.13
C THR A 9 -0.74 -14.36 -3.49
N LEU A 10 -0.95 -15.53 -2.90
CA LEU A 10 -0.16 -16.73 -3.19
C LEU A 10 -0.29 -17.17 -4.65
N PHE A 11 -1.52 -17.14 -5.17
CA PHE A 11 -1.78 -17.43 -6.58
C PHE A 11 -1.05 -16.45 -7.51
N LEU A 12 -1.15 -15.14 -7.25
CA LEU A 12 -0.51 -14.11 -8.05
C LEU A 12 1.02 -14.26 -8.04
N ILE A 13 1.62 -14.39 -6.85
CA ILE A 13 3.07 -14.57 -6.70
C ILE A 13 3.51 -15.85 -7.42
N GLY A 14 2.80 -16.96 -7.22
CA GLY A 14 3.13 -18.23 -7.87
C GLY A 14 3.05 -18.14 -9.40
N ALA A 15 2.01 -17.51 -9.93
CA ALA A 15 1.84 -17.30 -11.37
C ALA A 15 2.93 -16.40 -11.94
N LEU A 16 3.25 -15.27 -11.29
CA LEU A 16 4.30 -14.35 -11.72
C LEU A 16 5.68 -15.00 -11.67
N LEU A 17 6.01 -15.75 -10.62
CA LEU A 17 7.27 -16.48 -10.52
C LEU A 17 7.38 -17.55 -11.61
N ALA A 18 6.31 -18.27 -11.91
CA ALA A 18 6.29 -19.26 -12.98
C ALA A 18 6.52 -18.60 -14.35
N ILE A 19 5.83 -17.49 -14.64
CA ILE A 19 6.00 -16.72 -15.88
C ILE A 19 7.44 -16.19 -15.96
N PHE A 20 7.93 -15.58 -14.88
CA PHE A 20 9.30 -15.06 -14.82
C PHE A 20 10.32 -16.16 -15.09
N PHE A 21 10.20 -17.30 -14.41
CA PHE A 21 11.11 -18.42 -14.60
C PHE A 21 11.12 -18.94 -16.05
N VAL A 22 9.94 -19.05 -16.67
CA VAL A 22 9.84 -19.48 -18.08
C VAL A 22 10.47 -18.46 -19.01
N LEU A 23 10.20 -17.17 -18.83
CA LEU A 23 10.76 -16.10 -19.65
C LEU A 23 12.28 -16.01 -19.47
N ASP A 24 12.75 -16.00 -18.22
CA ASP A 24 14.17 -15.93 -17.88
C ASP A 24 14.93 -17.12 -18.47
N SER A 25 14.42 -18.33 -18.25
CA SER A 25 15.01 -19.55 -18.85
C SER A 25 15.05 -19.51 -20.37
N TRP A 26 13.98 -18.96 -20.99
CA TRP A 26 13.92 -18.84 -22.45
C TRP A 26 14.92 -17.81 -22.97
N TYR A 27 15.06 -16.64 -22.31
CA TYR A 27 16.05 -15.63 -22.66
C TYR A 27 17.47 -16.14 -22.44
N TYR A 28 17.73 -16.76 -21.30
CA TYR A 28 19.03 -17.35 -20.96
C TYR A 28 19.50 -18.34 -22.03
N HIS A 29 18.63 -19.25 -22.48
CA HIS A 29 19.00 -20.22 -23.51
C HIS A 29 19.14 -19.62 -24.92
N ARG A 30 18.61 -18.43 -25.18
CA ARG A 30 18.61 -17.86 -26.54
C ARG A 30 19.59 -16.71 -26.76
N ARG A 31 20.00 -15.99 -25.75
CA ARG A 31 20.68 -14.69 -25.93
C ARG A 31 21.88 -14.42 -25.03
N GLU A 32 22.11 -15.16 -23.98
CA GLU A 32 23.24 -14.88 -23.11
C GLU A 32 24.52 -15.53 -23.65
N GLU A 33 25.40 -14.71 -24.19
CA GLU A 33 26.82 -14.98 -24.12
C GLU A 33 27.19 -14.89 -22.64
N LEU A 34 27.43 -16.04 -22.02
CA LEU A 34 27.93 -16.13 -20.65
C LEU A 34 29.15 -15.22 -20.52
N LEU A 35 29.04 -14.20 -19.70
CA LEU A 35 30.19 -13.40 -19.31
C LEU A 35 31.25 -14.37 -18.76
N LYS A 36 32.35 -14.52 -19.45
CA LYS A 36 33.43 -15.45 -19.08
C LYS A 36 34.11 -15.07 -17.78
N THR A 37 33.81 -13.90 -17.24
CA THR A 37 34.40 -13.39 -16.00
C THR A 37 33.27 -12.87 -15.14
N ASP A 38 33.12 -13.43 -13.93
CA ASP A 38 32.18 -12.92 -12.94
C ASP A 38 32.62 -11.49 -12.58
N PRO A 39 31.79 -10.46 -12.85
CA PRO A 39 32.11 -9.07 -12.50
C PRO A 39 31.96 -8.80 -10.99
N THR A 40 31.46 -9.75 -10.22
CA THR A 40 31.34 -9.59 -8.77
C THR A 40 32.72 -9.75 -8.12
N PRO A 41 33.16 -8.79 -7.29
CA PRO A 41 34.40 -8.96 -6.52
C PRO A 41 34.27 -10.18 -5.61
N ASP A 42 35.41 -10.89 -5.43
CA ASP A 42 35.52 -12.05 -4.56
C ASP A 42 34.70 -11.85 -3.27
N SER A 43 33.80 -12.77 -3.00
CA SER A 43 32.80 -12.66 -1.95
C SER A 43 33.45 -12.37 -0.60
N ARG A 44 33.33 -11.14 -0.13
CA ARG A 44 33.43 -10.88 1.30
C ARG A 44 32.30 -11.65 1.97
N SER A 45 32.60 -12.25 3.12
CA SER A 45 31.58 -12.91 3.95
C SER A 45 30.36 -11.98 4.07
N ILE A 46 29.18 -12.54 3.87
CA ILE A 46 27.92 -11.79 4.03
C ILE A 46 27.91 -11.19 5.43
N GLY A 47 28.01 -9.88 5.52
CA GLY A 47 27.95 -9.10 6.75
C GLY A 47 26.69 -8.24 6.75
N PHE A 48 26.17 -7.95 7.94
CA PHE A 48 25.08 -7.01 8.11
C PHE A 48 25.62 -5.77 8.82
N ASP A 49 25.66 -4.65 8.10
CA ASP A 49 25.96 -3.35 8.67
C ASP A 49 24.65 -2.67 9.13
N GLY A 50 24.74 -1.83 10.17
CA GLY A 50 23.56 -1.16 10.72
C GLY A 50 22.60 -2.09 11.48
N LYS A 51 23.11 -3.08 12.23
CA LYS A 51 22.30 -4.05 13.01
C LYS A 51 21.26 -3.41 13.92
N VAL A 52 21.49 -2.18 14.37
CA VAL A 52 20.53 -1.41 15.19
C VAL A 52 19.20 -1.19 14.45
N ASN A 53 19.24 -1.10 13.12
CA ASN A 53 18.04 -0.88 12.32
C ASN A 53 17.07 -2.07 12.33
N PHE A 54 17.54 -3.30 12.59
CA PHE A 54 16.65 -4.45 12.80
C PHE A 54 15.82 -4.30 14.08
N ALA A 55 16.43 -3.79 15.15
CA ALA A 55 15.71 -3.51 16.39
C ALA A 55 14.70 -2.37 16.21
N LEU A 56 15.08 -1.32 15.49
CA LEU A 56 14.21 -0.20 15.16
C LEU A 56 13.05 -0.63 14.24
N LEU A 57 13.32 -1.48 13.26
CA LEU A 57 12.28 -2.08 12.42
C LEU A 57 11.30 -2.92 13.25
N GLY A 58 11.84 -3.73 14.19
CA GLY A 58 11.02 -4.48 15.14
C GLY A 58 10.15 -3.56 16.00
N ALA A 59 10.67 -2.40 16.42
CA ALA A 59 9.91 -1.39 17.16
C ALA A 59 8.79 -0.77 16.30
N VAL A 60 9.05 -0.46 15.03
CA VAL A 60 8.02 0.02 14.08
C VAL A 60 6.90 -1.00 13.97
N VAL A 61 7.22 -2.26 13.68
CA VAL A 61 6.23 -3.33 13.57
C VAL A 61 5.46 -3.49 14.88
N GLY A 62 6.16 -3.48 16.01
CA GLY A 62 5.56 -3.57 17.34
C GLY A 62 4.57 -2.45 17.63
N LEU A 63 4.91 -1.20 17.32
CA LEU A 63 4.04 -0.04 17.51
C LEU A 63 2.78 -0.12 16.63
N VAL A 64 2.94 -0.54 15.38
CA VAL A 64 1.80 -0.70 14.47
C VAL A 64 0.86 -1.81 14.96
N LEU A 65 1.40 -2.97 15.32
CA LEU A 65 0.61 -4.08 15.85
C LEU A 65 -0.06 -3.71 17.17
N LEU A 66 0.66 -3.06 18.08
CA LEU A 66 0.13 -2.60 19.37
C LEU A 66 -1.08 -1.68 19.17
N SER A 67 -0.99 -0.73 18.22
CA SER A 67 -2.11 0.19 17.94
C SER A 67 -3.35 -0.53 17.40
N GLY A 68 -3.19 -1.69 16.78
CA GLY A 68 -4.29 -2.50 16.27
C GLY A 68 -4.96 -3.38 17.35
N PHE A 69 -4.16 -3.88 18.31
CA PHE A 69 -4.66 -4.78 19.36
C PHE A 69 -5.05 -4.05 20.64
N TRP A 70 -4.38 -2.96 20.96
CA TRP A 70 -4.64 -2.19 22.16
C TRP A 70 -5.89 -1.34 22.00
N LYS A 71 -6.94 -1.67 22.76
CA LYS A 71 -8.17 -0.88 22.84
C LYS A 71 -8.13 -0.01 24.09
N SER A 72 -8.16 1.31 23.90
CA SER A 72 -8.22 2.28 24.98
C SER A 72 -9.53 3.08 24.89
N PRO A 73 -10.21 3.34 26.01
CA PRO A 73 -11.38 4.21 26.03
C PRO A 73 -11.00 5.71 25.91
N VAL A 74 -9.71 6.03 26.01
CA VAL A 74 -9.23 7.41 25.96
C VAL A 74 -9.17 7.87 24.52
N VAL A 75 -9.91 8.92 24.22
CA VAL A 75 -10.00 9.54 22.89
C VAL A 75 -9.70 11.03 23.05
N PHE A 76 -8.91 11.56 22.15
CA PHE A 76 -8.58 12.99 22.07
C PHE A 76 -9.25 13.60 20.85
N ASN A 77 -9.85 14.76 21.01
CA ASN A 77 -10.35 15.53 19.87
C ASN A 77 -9.24 16.46 19.35
N ILE A 78 -8.71 16.13 18.18
CA ILE A 78 -7.67 16.92 17.52
C ILE A 78 -8.26 17.51 16.24
N ALA A 79 -8.45 18.83 16.22
CA ALA A 79 -8.99 19.57 15.09
C ALA A 79 -10.36 19.03 14.58
N GLY A 80 -11.24 18.59 15.51
CA GLY A 80 -12.55 18.04 15.18
C GLY A 80 -12.57 16.55 14.84
N THR A 81 -11.42 15.89 14.90
CA THR A 81 -11.30 14.44 14.66
C THR A 81 -11.00 13.71 15.96
N GLU A 82 -11.74 12.66 16.24
CA GLU A 82 -11.50 11.79 17.39
C GLU A 82 -10.33 10.84 17.12
N VAL A 83 -9.25 10.99 17.88
CA VAL A 83 -8.06 10.15 17.79
C VAL A 83 -7.87 9.38 19.07
N GLY A 84 -7.88 8.06 18.99
CA GLY A 84 -7.66 7.18 20.14
C GLY A 84 -6.21 7.21 20.63
N LEU A 85 -6.01 7.08 21.95
CA LEU A 85 -4.68 7.02 22.57
C LEU A 85 -3.71 6.04 21.89
N PRO A 86 -4.12 4.82 21.48
CA PRO A 86 -3.22 3.89 20.79
C PRO A 86 -2.66 4.46 19.47
N GLY A 87 -3.45 5.22 18.73
CA GLY A 87 -3.01 5.91 17.51
C GLY A 87 -1.96 6.96 17.81
N ILE A 88 -2.18 7.80 18.82
CA ILE A 88 -1.22 8.84 19.23
C ILE A 88 0.10 8.21 19.69
N VAL A 89 0.04 7.15 20.50
CA VAL A 89 1.25 6.46 20.99
C VAL A 89 2.03 5.85 19.81
N ARG A 90 1.34 5.26 18.84
CA ARG A 90 1.98 4.76 17.61
C ARG A 90 2.67 5.90 16.87
N ASP A 91 1.98 6.99 16.59
CA ASP A 91 2.48 8.07 15.74
C ASP A 91 3.67 8.78 16.40
N VAL A 92 3.58 9.10 17.69
CA VAL A 92 4.71 9.64 18.47
C VAL A 92 5.86 8.64 18.53
N GLY A 93 5.57 7.37 18.75
CA GLY A 93 6.56 6.29 18.77
C GLY A 93 7.30 6.17 17.43
N LEU A 94 6.60 6.24 16.31
CA LEU A 94 7.21 6.23 14.97
C LEU A 94 8.12 7.44 14.74
N ILE A 95 7.73 8.62 15.19
CA ILE A 95 8.58 9.83 15.15
C ILE A 95 9.85 9.61 15.95
N VAL A 96 9.73 9.10 17.18
CA VAL A 96 10.89 8.81 18.05
C VAL A 96 11.83 7.79 17.40
N VAL A 97 11.28 6.70 16.84
CA VAL A 97 12.07 5.68 16.13
C VAL A 97 12.77 6.28 14.91
N THR A 98 12.14 7.20 14.18
CA THR A 98 12.76 7.89 13.05
C THR A 98 13.97 8.71 13.50
N PHE A 99 13.83 9.52 14.54
CA PHE A 99 14.98 10.29 15.08
C PHE A 99 16.06 9.37 15.66
N ALA A 100 15.68 8.29 16.34
CA ALA A 100 16.62 7.30 16.83
C ALA A 100 17.40 6.64 15.69
N SER A 101 16.74 6.30 14.57
CA SER A 101 17.39 5.74 13.39
C SER A 101 18.39 6.71 12.78
N LEU A 102 18.02 7.99 12.64
CA LEU A 102 18.91 9.01 12.10
C LEU A 102 20.18 9.21 12.98
N TRP A 103 20.03 9.05 14.28
CA TRP A 103 21.14 9.27 15.22
C TRP A 103 22.00 8.03 15.46
N LEU A 104 21.39 6.85 15.53
CA LEU A 104 22.07 5.60 15.89
C LEU A 104 22.68 4.88 14.67
N THR A 105 22.17 5.15 13.46
CA THR A 105 22.69 4.52 12.24
C THR A 105 24.01 5.18 11.82
N PRO A 106 25.08 4.41 11.61
CA PRO A 106 26.35 4.95 11.13
C PRO A 106 26.19 5.70 9.80
N LYS A 107 26.92 6.80 9.65
CA LYS A 107 26.88 7.62 8.43
C LYS A 107 27.20 6.83 7.17
N GLN A 108 28.15 5.90 7.25
CA GLN A 108 28.51 5.03 6.14
C GLN A 108 27.33 4.22 5.62
N VAL A 109 26.45 3.71 6.51
CA VAL A 109 25.23 2.98 6.10
C VAL A 109 24.25 3.89 5.36
N HIS A 110 24.15 5.17 5.75
CA HIS A 110 23.33 6.15 5.03
C HIS A 110 23.92 6.45 3.64
N GLU A 111 25.24 6.58 3.53
CA GLU A 111 25.95 6.86 2.29
C GLU A 111 25.84 5.68 1.32
N ASP A 112 26.12 4.46 1.80
CA ASP A 112 26.06 3.23 1.01
C ASP A 112 24.66 2.94 0.47
N ASN A 113 23.62 3.31 1.24
CA ASN A 113 22.21 3.20 0.81
C ASN A 113 21.70 4.45 0.08
N GLN A 114 22.55 5.44 -0.20
CA GLN A 114 22.20 6.70 -0.85
C GLN A 114 20.99 7.39 -0.20
N PHE A 115 20.93 7.33 1.16
CA PHE A 115 19.81 7.89 1.90
C PHE A 115 19.70 9.40 1.67
N GLY A 116 18.49 9.85 1.29
CA GLY A 116 18.17 11.25 1.09
C GLY A 116 16.71 11.56 1.43
N TRP A 117 16.45 12.81 1.76
CA TRP A 117 15.09 13.30 2.06
C TRP A 117 14.23 13.60 0.82
N GLY A 118 14.84 13.62 -0.38
CA GLY A 118 14.14 13.92 -1.63
C GLY A 118 12.89 13.08 -1.84
N PRO A 119 13.00 11.73 -1.88
CA PRO A 119 11.84 10.86 -2.08
C PRO A 119 10.76 11.03 -1.02
N MET A 120 11.16 11.22 0.25
CA MET A 120 10.20 11.44 1.34
C MET A 120 9.45 12.77 1.19
N GLN A 121 10.12 13.83 0.73
CA GLN A 121 9.49 15.12 0.49
C GLN A 121 8.52 15.07 -0.69
N GLU A 122 8.85 14.34 -1.76
CA GLU A 122 7.98 14.14 -2.91
C GLU A 122 6.70 13.41 -2.51
N VAL A 123 6.85 12.29 -1.81
CA VAL A 123 5.72 11.52 -1.29
C VAL A 123 4.85 12.36 -0.35
N ALA A 124 5.46 13.13 0.57
CA ALA A 124 4.72 13.99 1.49
C ALA A 124 3.90 15.06 0.76
N LYS A 125 4.49 15.71 -0.27
CA LYS A 125 3.77 16.71 -1.10
C LYS A 125 2.63 16.07 -1.89
N LEU A 126 2.88 14.89 -2.46
CA LEU A 126 1.88 14.13 -3.21
C LEU A 126 0.70 13.75 -2.31
N PHE A 127 0.93 13.17 -1.15
CA PHE A 127 -0.14 12.84 -0.20
C PHE A 127 -0.88 14.08 0.30
N ALA A 128 -0.20 15.18 0.58
CA ALA A 128 -0.87 16.43 0.97
C ALA A 128 -1.83 16.91 -0.14
N GLY A 129 -1.41 16.86 -1.40
CA GLY A 129 -2.27 17.18 -2.54
C GLY A 129 -3.46 16.22 -2.66
N ILE A 130 -3.23 14.92 -2.54
CA ILE A 130 -4.27 13.89 -2.60
C ILE A 130 -5.31 14.11 -1.49
N PHE A 131 -4.89 14.27 -0.24
CA PHE A 131 -5.82 14.45 0.88
C PHE A 131 -6.65 15.72 0.77
N LEU A 132 -6.10 16.79 0.24
CA LEU A 132 -6.87 18.01 -0.02
C LEU A 132 -7.90 17.85 -1.13
N THR A 133 -7.56 17.11 -2.19
CA THR A 133 -8.43 16.95 -3.37
C THR A 133 -9.44 15.82 -3.22
N ILE A 134 -9.18 14.81 -2.38
CA ILE A 134 -10.07 13.65 -2.22
C ILE A 134 -11.37 14.00 -1.46
N ILE A 135 -11.35 15.03 -0.61
CA ILE A 135 -12.52 15.45 0.19
C ILE A 135 -13.75 15.72 -0.70
N PRO A 136 -13.68 16.63 -1.71
CA PRO A 136 -14.80 16.86 -2.61
C PRO A 136 -15.14 15.62 -3.45
N VAL A 137 -14.16 14.81 -3.85
CA VAL A 137 -14.40 13.57 -4.59
C VAL A 137 -15.24 12.59 -3.79
N ILE A 138 -14.91 12.38 -2.50
CA ILE A 138 -15.70 11.53 -1.61
C ILE A 138 -17.13 12.08 -1.44
N ALA A 139 -17.29 13.40 -1.30
CA ALA A 139 -18.61 14.02 -1.21
C ALA A 139 -19.44 13.78 -2.47
N MET A 140 -18.84 13.91 -3.66
CA MET A 140 -19.48 13.62 -4.93
C MET A 140 -19.86 12.14 -5.12
N LEU A 141 -19.01 11.22 -4.66
CA LEU A 141 -19.30 9.78 -4.68
C LEU A 141 -20.44 9.40 -3.72
N LYS A 142 -20.48 10.01 -2.54
CA LYS A 142 -21.57 9.80 -1.55
C LYS A 142 -22.93 10.28 -2.03
N ALA A 143 -22.98 11.18 -3.02
CA ALA A 143 -24.23 11.57 -3.68
C ALA A 143 -24.84 10.42 -4.53
N GLY A 144 -24.14 9.30 -4.69
CA GLY A 144 -24.62 8.09 -5.34
C GLY A 144 -24.90 8.27 -6.85
N VAL A 145 -25.86 7.52 -7.35
CA VAL A 145 -26.23 7.54 -8.78
C VAL A 145 -26.74 8.89 -9.30
N ASN A 146 -27.21 9.74 -8.40
CA ASN A 146 -27.68 11.10 -8.74
C ASN A 146 -26.54 12.15 -8.66
N GLY A 147 -25.35 11.76 -8.25
CA GLY A 147 -24.19 12.64 -8.13
C GLY A 147 -23.40 12.77 -9.44
N PRO A 148 -22.39 13.65 -9.46
CA PRO A 148 -21.52 13.84 -10.63
C PRO A 148 -20.83 12.57 -11.11
N PHE A 149 -20.58 11.62 -10.22
CA PHE A 149 -19.99 10.30 -10.53
C PHE A 149 -21.05 9.18 -10.61
N GLY A 150 -22.31 9.53 -10.83
CA GLY A 150 -23.42 8.57 -10.90
C GLY A 150 -23.20 7.43 -11.88
N ALA A 151 -22.57 7.70 -13.03
CA ALA A 151 -22.23 6.66 -14.00
C ALA A 151 -21.25 5.62 -13.45
N ILE A 152 -20.25 6.05 -12.67
CA ILE A 152 -19.27 5.14 -12.03
C ILE A 152 -19.97 4.32 -10.94
N VAL A 153 -20.77 4.97 -10.11
CA VAL A 153 -21.54 4.29 -9.05
C VAL A 153 -22.50 3.27 -9.64
N ALA A 154 -23.21 3.63 -10.70
CA ALA A 154 -24.13 2.72 -11.42
C ALA A 154 -23.37 1.53 -12.04
N ALA A 155 -22.18 1.75 -12.60
CA ALA A 155 -21.39 0.69 -13.21
C ALA A 155 -20.91 -0.38 -12.21
N VAL A 156 -20.71 -0.03 -10.94
CA VAL A 156 -20.26 -0.95 -9.88
C VAL A 156 -21.39 -1.45 -8.99
N THR A 157 -22.64 -1.04 -9.28
CA THR A 157 -23.83 -1.39 -8.49
C THR A 157 -24.75 -2.28 -9.32
N ARG A 158 -25.25 -3.36 -8.75
CA ARG A 158 -26.23 -4.25 -9.36
C ARG A 158 -27.62 -3.60 -9.42
N PRO A 159 -28.52 -4.12 -10.26
CA PRO A 159 -29.89 -3.62 -10.34
C PRO A 159 -30.67 -3.65 -9.00
N ASP A 160 -30.30 -4.52 -8.07
CA ASP A 160 -30.86 -4.63 -6.73
C ASP A 160 -30.30 -3.60 -5.74
N GLY A 161 -29.36 -2.74 -6.19
CA GLY A 161 -28.69 -1.74 -5.37
C GLY A 161 -27.49 -2.26 -4.59
N SER A 162 -27.16 -3.55 -4.67
CA SER A 162 -25.99 -4.13 -4.00
C SER A 162 -24.69 -3.86 -4.80
N PRO A 163 -23.52 -3.72 -4.13
CA PRO A 163 -22.24 -3.66 -4.81
C PRO A 163 -21.93 -4.95 -5.58
N ASP A 164 -21.42 -4.83 -6.80
CA ASP A 164 -20.93 -5.96 -7.58
C ASP A 164 -19.41 -6.16 -7.38
N PRO A 165 -18.95 -7.22 -6.68
CA PRO A 165 -17.53 -7.42 -6.41
C PRO A 165 -16.68 -7.52 -7.68
N ALA A 166 -17.22 -8.08 -8.79
CA ALA A 166 -16.48 -8.20 -10.04
C ALA A 166 -16.28 -6.85 -10.71
N MET A 167 -17.32 -6.01 -10.71
CA MET A 167 -17.23 -4.65 -11.25
C MET A 167 -16.35 -3.76 -10.39
N TYR A 168 -16.42 -3.91 -9.06
CA TYR A 168 -15.47 -3.24 -8.14
C TYR A 168 -14.03 -3.67 -8.41
N PHE A 169 -13.78 -4.95 -8.67
CA PHE A 169 -12.45 -5.44 -9.05
C PHE A 169 -11.92 -4.72 -10.28
N TRP A 170 -12.66 -4.74 -11.37
CA TRP A 170 -12.19 -4.15 -12.62
C TRP A 170 -12.09 -2.62 -12.58
N ALA A 171 -13.08 -1.94 -11.99
CA ALA A 171 -13.06 -0.48 -11.88
C ALA A 171 -11.93 0.02 -10.97
N THR A 172 -11.73 -0.64 -9.82
CA THR A 172 -10.62 -0.32 -8.90
C THR A 172 -9.29 -0.59 -9.57
N GLY A 173 -9.14 -1.71 -10.28
CA GLY A 173 -7.91 -2.07 -10.95
C GLY A 173 -7.55 -1.14 -12.09
N ALA A 174 -8.52 -0.78 -12.92
CA ALA A 174 -8.32 0.19 -13.98
C ALA A 174 -7.83 1.53 -13.41
N LEU A 175 -8.47 2.03 -12.36
CA LEU A 175 -8.06 3.28 -11.73
C LEU A 175 -6.69 3.16 -11.04
N SER A 176 -6.41 2.06 -10.35
CA SER A 176 -5.14 1.81 -9.67
C SER A 176 -3.96 1.69 -10.64
N SER A 177 -4.22 1.33 -11.88
CA SER A 177 -3.17 1.32 -12.92
C SER A 177 -2.67 2.73 -13.29
N PHE A 178 -3.40 3.79 -12.93
CA PHE A 178 -3.05 5.19 -13.24
C PHE A 178 -2.90 6.07 -12.00
N LEU A 179 -3.48 5.66 -10.88
CA LEU A 179 -3.39 6.37 -9.60
C LEU A 179 -2.74 5.46 -8.56
N ASP A 180 -2.13 6.08 -7.57
CA ASP A 180 -1.56 5.36 -6.44
C ASP A 180 -2.63 4.54 -5.67
N ASN A 181 -2.18 3.47 -5.04
CA ASN A 181 -3.01 2.46 -4.38
C ASN A 181 -3.92 3.06 -3.30
N ALA A 182 -3.38 3.93 -2.45
CA ALA A 182 -4.10 4.45 -1.29
C ALA A 182 -5.30 5.34 -1.67
N PRO A 183 -5.19 6.34 -2.56
CA PRO A 183 -6.34 7.12 -3.00
C PRO A 183 -7.36 6.26 -3.76
N THR A 184 -6.91 5.33 -4.59
CA THR A 184 -7.80 4.41 -5.31
C THR A 184 -8.62 3.55 -4.35
N TYR A 185 -7.97 2.97 -3.33
CA TYR A 185 -8.64 2.22 -2.28
C TYR A 185 -9.70 3.08 -1.57
N LEU A 186 -9.35 4.30 -1.14
CA LEU A 186 -10.26 5.20 -0.43
C LEU A 186 -11.48 5.59 -1.26
N VAL A 187 -11.31 5.82 -2.56
CA VAL A 187 -12.41 6.13 -3.49
C VAL A 187 -13.41 4.98 -3.50
N PHE A 188 -12.97 3.76 -3.81
CA PHE A 188 -13.87 2.62 -3.94
C PHE A 188 -14.39 2.10 -2.61
N PHE A 189 -13.63 2.22 -1.52
CA PHE A 189 -14.10 1.95 -0.17
C PHE A 189 -15.30 2.84 0.19
N ASN A 190 -15.21 4.14 -0.09
CA ASN A 190 -16.33 5.07 0.14
C ASN A 190 -17.49 4.88 -0.84
N THR A 191 -17.21 4.51 -2.09
CA THR A 191 -18.26 4.18 -3.08
C THR A 191 -19.06 2.95 -2.64
N ALA A 192 -18.43 1.99 -1.98
CA ALA A 192 -19.08 0.80 -1.42
C ALA A 192 -19.80 1.05 -0.07
N GLY A 193 -19.97 2.31 0.33
CA GLY A 193 -20.68 2.73 1.53
C GLY A 193 -19.79 3.28 2.65
N GLY A 194 -18.48 2.99 2.66
CA GLY A 194 -17.50 3.54 3.60
C GLY A 194 -17.63 3.06 5.05
N ASP A 195 -18.51 2.09 5.32
CA ASP A 195 -18.65 1.50 6.66
C ASP A 195 -17.73 0.28 6.80
N PRO A 196 -16.68 0.36 7.65
CA PRO A 196 -15.74 -0.75 7.82
C PRO A 196 -16.42 -2.02 8.36
N ALA A 197 -17.40 -1.90 9.23
CA ALA A 197 -18.08 -3.06 9.83
C ALA A 197 -18.88 -3.83 8.78
N VAL A 198 -19.63 -3.14 7.93
CA VAL A 198 -20.41 -3.72 6.84
C VAL A 198 -19.49 -4.33 5.79
N LEU A 199 -18.43 -3.61 5.41
CA LEU A 199 -17.46 -4.07 4.40
C LEU A 199 -16.64 -5.27 4.88
N MET A 200 -16.36 -5.38 6.18
CA MET A 200 -15.64 -6.53 6.73
C MET A 200 -16.51 -7.77 6.96
N THR A 201 -17.82 -7.63 6.92
CA THR A 201 -18.79 -8.71 7.17
C THR A 201 -19.63 -9.02 5.95
N THR A 202 -20.69 -8.26 5.73
CA THR A 202 -21.68 -8.51 4.66
C THR A 202 -21.10 -8.31 3.27
N LEU A 203 -20.22 -7.31 3.07
CA LEU A 203 -19.58 -6.97 1.80
C LEU A 203 -18.11 -7.41 1.74
N ALA A 204 -17.73 -8.45 2.50
CA ALA A 204 -16.36 -8.94 2.53
C ALA A 204 -15.78 -9.29 1.14
N PRO A 205 -16.51 -9.89 0.19
CA PRO A 205 -16.02 -10.10 -1.17
C PRO A 205 -15.72 -8.80 -1.93
N THR A 206 -16.53 -7.75 -1.74
CA THR A 206 -16.30 -6.44 -2.36
C THR A 206 -15.06 -5.78 -1.77
N LEU A 207 -14.91 -5.83 -0.44
CA LEU A 207 -13.71 -5.31 0.21
C LEU A 207 -12.44 -6.06 -0.20
N ALA A 208 -12.52 -7.38 -0.33
CA ALA A 208 -11.40 -8.20 -0.81
C ALA A 208 -11.01 -7.81 -2.25
N ALA A 209 -11.99 -7.64 -3.14
CA ALA A 209 -11.77 -7.20 -4.52
C ALA A 209 -11.08 -5.83 -4.57
N ILE A 210 -11.58 -4.84 -3.84
CA ILE A 210 -10.98 -3.50 -3.76
C ILE A 210 -9.56 -3.59 -3.21
N SER A 211 -9.36 -4.28 -2.09
CA SER A 211 -8.07 -4.35 -1.39
C SER A 211 -7.00 -5.06 -2.20
N ALA A 212 -7.34 -6.18 -2.83
CA ALA A 212 -6.40 -6.96 -3.62
C ALA A 212 -5.98 -6.18 -4.87
N VAL A 213 -6.96 -5.68 -5.63
CA VAL A 213 -6.68 -5.12 -6.94
C VAL A 213 -6.10 -3.70 -6.87
N ALA A 214 -6.44 -2.93 -5.85
CA ALA A 214 -5.80 -1.64 -5.61
C ALA A 214 -4.27 -1.76 -5.49
N VAL A 215 -3.77 -2.88 -4.96
CA VAL A 215 -2.34 -3.14 -4.86
C VAL A 215 -1.81 -3.85 -6.11
N PHE A 216 -2.48 -4.92 -6.56
CA PHE A 216 -1.97 -5.77 -7.63
C PHE A 216 -1.92 -5.08 -8.99
N MET A 217 -2.95 -4.30 -9.34
CA MET A 217 -2.98 -3.61 -10.63
C MET A 217 -2.25 -2.26 -10.63
N GLY A 218 -1.85 -1.74 -9.47
CA GLY A 218 -0.92 -0.63 -9.38
C GLY A 218 0.44 -0.92 -10.02
N ALA A 219 0.84 -2.20 -10.07
CA ALA A 219 2.08 -2.63 -10.72
C ALA A 219 1.99 -2.69 -12.26
N ASN A 220 0.81 -2.52 -12.87
CA ASN A 220 0.63 -2.61 -14.32
C ASN A 220 1.26 -1.46 -15.09
N THR A 221 1.41 -0.30 -14.47
CA THR A 221 2.01 0.87 -15.09
C THR A 221 3.04 1.51 -14.16
N TYR A 222 3.96 2.25 -14.74
CA TYR A 222 4.97 2.99 -13.98
C TYR A 222 4.38 4.06 -13.04
N ILE A 223 3.22 4.64 -13.42
CA ILE A 223 2.55 5.71 -12.66
C ILE A 223 1.68 5.14 -11.53
N GLY A 224 1.19 3.91 -11.67
CA GLY A 224 0.23 3.30 -10.73
C GLY A 224 0.81 2.97 -9.35
N ASN A 225 2.12 3.14 -9.15
CA ASN A 225 2.78 2.86 -7.89
C ASN A 225 3.91 3.85 -7.63
N ALA A 226 3.79 4.69 -6.61
CA ALA A 226 4.78 5.69 -6.24
C ALA A 226 6.23 5.15 -6.08
N PRO A 227 6.47 3.93 -5.54
CA PRO A 227 7.82 3.36 -5.49
C PRO A 227 8.47 3.05 -6.84
N ASN A 228 7.73 3.12 -7.94
CA ASN A 228 8.28 2.92 -9.27
C ASN A 228 8.92 4.21 -9.87
N LEU A 229 8.82 5.32 -9.16
CA LEU A 229 9.36 6.62 -9.58
C LEU A 229 10.86 6.79 -9.15
#